data_1b74c2f318b346e355966af43f8c1e82
#
_entry.id   1b74c2f318b346e355966af43f8c1e82
#
_cell.length_a   1.000
_cell.length_b   1.000
_cell.length_c   1.000
_cell.angle_alpha   90.00
_cell.angle_beta   90.00
_cell.angle_gamma   90.00
#
_symmetry.space_group_name_H-M   'P 1'
#
loop_
_entity.id
_entity.type
_entity.pdbx_description
1 polymer ?
#
loop_
_entity_poly.entity_id
_entity_poly.type
_entity_poly.pdbx_seq_one_letter_code
_entity_poly.pdbx_strand_id
1 'polypeptide(L)'
;MKTSRRLTQFAGAAVLAAATLVATTAHADQLADIKKKGELVCGVLGTDEPFSFLKDPMSREIVGYDVDMCNAVAKSIGVKPVLKQLAVAARLPELQQGRVDLLAASLTHNKEREAQIDFSVSTFITGQKAMVKKDSGITSLAQLDGKKLLTVKGSTMEANIAKTIKNADVVSFDNSPQALLALQQGKGVAYVNDETTLIGNMAKMGPAAKDYALLPQNLSTEHLALGIRKGEPAFKKQVDDVLLGMEKSGEAQKLFDKWFGPTTKMAFPSRTFKISTDKID
;
A
#
# COMPACT_ATOMS: atom_id res chain seq x y z
N MET A 1 -90.56 37.98 16.85
CA MET A 1 -90.23 36.58 16.58
C MET A 1 -89.02 36.54 15.69
N LYS A 2 -87.79 36.33 16.22
CA LYS A 2 -86.59 35.95 15.48
C LYS A 2 -85.62 35.31 16.46
N THR A 3 -85.47 34.01 16.38
CA THR A 3 -84.61 33.16 17.15
C THR A 3 -83.17 33.22 16.54
N SER A 4 -82.22 33.66 17.33
CA SER A 4 -80.79 33.61 16.96
C SER A 4 -80.15 32.38 17.59
N ARG A 5 -79.65 31.47 16.74
CA ARG A 5 -78.81 30.30 17.10
C ARG A 5 -77.40 30.77 17.22
N ARG A 6 -76.76 30.59 18.36
CA ARG A 6 -75.31 30.74 18.56
C ARG A 6 -74.62 29.45 18.17
N LEU A 7 -73.71 29.52 17.19
CA LEU A 7 -72.75 28.45 16.88
C LEU A 7 -71.55 28.59 17.82
N THR A 8 -71.33 27.59 18.61
CA THR A 8 -70.11 27.41 19.40
C THR A 8 -69.02 26.74 18.51
N GLN A 9 -67.91 27.44 18.24
CA GLN A 9 -66.75 26.92 17.55
C GLN A 9 -65.87 26.21 18.57
N PHE A 10 -65.68 24.90 18.41
CA PHE A 10 -64.61 24.13 19.08
C PHE A 10 -63.32 24.23 18.26
N ALA A 11 -62.35 24.95 18.81
CA ALA A 11 -60.98 24.96 18.28
C ALA A 11 -60.24 23.71 18.80
N GLY A 12 -60.08 22.72 17.93
CA GLY A 12 -59.21 21.55 18.20
C GLY A 12 -57.80 21.89 17.91
N ALA A 13 -56.95 21.98 18.95
CA ALA A 13 -55.52 22.10 18.81
C ALA A 13 -54.91 20.73 18.45
N ALA A 14 -54.53 20.55 17.18
CA ALA A 14 -53.76 19.41 16.76
C ALA A 14 -52.28 19.65 17.09
N VAL A 15 -51.74 18.98 18.11
CA VAL A 15 -50.33 18.95 18.45
C VAL A 15 -49.67 17.95 17.49
N LEU A 16 -48.98 18.44 16.44
CA LEU A 16 -48.09 17.64 15.62
C LEU A 16 -46.80 17.38 16.41
N ALA A 17 -46.67 16.20 16.98
CA ALA A 17 -45.39 15.69 17.49
C ALA A 17 -44.49 15.34 16.30
N ALA A 18 -43.57 16.25 15.95
CA ALA A 18 -42.49 15.98 15.00
C ALA A 18 -41.50 15.04 15.67
N ALA A 19 -41.62 13.74 15.42
CA ALA A 19 -40.61 12.76 15.75
C ALA A 19 -39.42 12.97 14.78
N THR A 20 -38.41 13.71 15.23
CA THR A 20 -37.08 13.75 14.54
C THR A 20 -36.45 12.37 14.62
N LEU A 21 -36.62 11.58 13.55
CA LEU A 21 -35.78 10.42 13.32
C LEU A 21 -34.34 10.94 13.14
N VAL A 22 -33.55 10.87 14.19
CA VAL A 22 -32.11 10.94 14.09
C VAL A 22 -31.70 9.65 13.37
N ALA A 23 -31.53 9.71 12.05
CA ALA A 23 -30.89 8.68 11.29
C ALA A 23 -29.44 8.60 11.79
N THR A 24 -29.18 7.73 12.77
CA THR A 24 -27.82 7.28 13.06
C THR A 24 -27.34 6.63 11.79
N THR A 25 -26.48 7.32 11.05
CA THR A 25 -25.68 6.69 10.00
C THR A 25 -24.95 5.56 10.71
N ALA A 26 -25.43 4.32 10.52
CA ALA A 26 -24.71 3.14 10.92
C ALA A 26 -23.40 3.18 10.12
N HIS A 27 -22.34 3.72 10.71
CA HIS A 27 -21.00 3.48 10.20
C HIS A 27 -20.85 1.96 10.20
N ALA A 28 -20.73 1.38 9.02
CA ALA A 28 -20.37 -0.02 8.90
C ALA A 28 -19.05 -0.17 9.65
N ASP A 29 -19.06 -0.90 10.77
CA ASP A 29 -17.84 -1.21 11.53
C ASP A 29 -17.13 -2.33 10.79
N GLN A 30 -16.15 -1.97 9.97
CA GLN A 30 -15.37 -2.91 9.18
C GLN A 30 -14.80 -4.05 10.05
N LEU A 31 -14.37 -3.75 11.28
CA LEU A 31 -13.84 -4.77 12.19
C LEU A 31 -14.92 -5.78 12.60
N ALA A 32 -16.13 -5.30 12.86
CA ALA A 32 -17.26 -6.18 13.17
C ALA A 32 -17.65 -7.05 11.96
N ASP A 33 -17.66 -6.49 10.76
CA ASP A 33 -17.94 -7.23 9.52
C ASP A 33 -16.89 -8.31 9.23
N ILE A 34 -15.59 -8.00 9.41
CA ILE A 34 -14.48 -8.96 9.29
C ILE A 34 -14.66 -10.10 10.28
N LYS A 35 -14.95 -9.80 11.55
CA LYS A 35 -15.21 -10.82 12.59
C LYS A 35 -16.40 -11.70 12.26
N LYS A 36 -17.49 -11.11 11.80
CA LYS A 36 -18.72 -11.83 11.41
C LYS A 36 -18.48 -12.73 10.19
N LYS A 37 -17.71 -12.25 9.21
CA LYS A 37 -17.34 -13.02 8.01
C LYS A 37 -16.35 -14.14 8.31
N GLY A 38 -15.55 -14.00 9.38
CA GLY A 38 -14.50 -14.96 9.77
C GLY A 38 -13.26 -14.91 8.87
N GLU A 39 -13.12 -13.89 8.03
CA GLU A 39 -12.02 -13.76 7.08
C GLU A 39 -11.57 -12.29 6.98
N LEU A 40 -10.24 -12.08 6.86
CA LEU A 40 -9.61 -10.82 6.49
C LEU A 40 -9.06 -10.94 5.07
N VAL A 41 -9.62 -10.19 4.12
CA VAL A 41 -9.14 -10.17 2.73
C VAL A 41 -8.07 -9.12 2.58
N CYS A 42 -6.82 -9.57 2.39
CA CYS A 42 -5.68 -8.68 2.13
C CYS A 42 -5.38 -8.59 0.63
N GLY A 43 -5.37 -7.37 0.10
CA GLY A 43 -4.84 -7.08 -1.22
C GLY A 43 -3.30 -7.09 -1.19
N VAL A 44 -2.69 -7.91 -2.04
CA VAL A 44 -1.23 -8.09 -2.16
C VAL A 44 -0.79 -8.01 -3.62
N LEU A 45 0.48 -7.73 -3.92
CA LEU A 45 0.94 -7.62 -5.31
C LEU A 45 1.24 -8.98 -5.96
N GLY A 46 1.85 -9.90 -5.22
CA GLY A 46 2.22 -11.23 -5.74
C GLY A 46 3.39 -11.24 -6.74
N THR A 47 3.97 -10.08 -7.05
CA THR A 47 5.07 -9.91 -8.02
C THR A 47 6.23 -9.08 -7.48
N ASP A 48 6.16 -8.66 -6.21
CA ASP A 48 7.08 -7.73 -5.56
C ASP A 48 7.86 -8.40 -4.43
N GLU A 49 8.99 -9.04 -4.77
CA GLU A 49 9.90 -9.65 -3.79
C GLU A 49 10.73 -8.55 -3.11
N PRO A 50 10.84 -8.57 -1.75
CA PRO A 50 10.37 -9.60 -0.83
C PRO A 50 9.08 -9.26 -0.09
N PHE A 51 8.29 -8.26 -0.52
CA PHE A 51 7.06 -7.82 0.17
C PHE A 51 5.89 -8.78 -0.04
N SER A 52 5.55 -9.08 -1.31
CA SER A 52 4.54 -10.08 -1.65
C SER A 52 4.81 -10.66 -3.04
N PHE A 53 5.17 -11.95 -3.09
CA PHE A 53 5.58 -12.61 -4.31
C PHE A 53 5.27 -14.11 -4.30
N LEU A 54 5.24 -14.74 -5.48
CA LEU A 54 5.11 -16.18 -5.59
C LEU A 54 6.35 -16.87 -5.02
N LYS A 55 6.16 -17.75 -4.05
CA LYS A 55 7.22 -18.52 -3.40
C LYS A 55 8.03 -19.34 -4.39
N ASP A 56 7.31 -19.96 -5.29
CA ASP A 56 7.85 -20.66 -6.45
C ASP A 56 6.82 -20.63 -7.60
N PRO A 57 7.24 -20.81 -8.87
CA PRO A 57 6.34 -20.73 -10.01
C PRO A 57 5.23 -21.79 -10.03
N MET A 58 5.39 -22.90 -9.30
CA MET A 58 4.47 -24.05 -9.32
C MET A 58 3.43 -23.99 -8.20
N SER A 59 3.76 -23.41 -7.03
CA SER A 59 2.91 -23.48 -5.84
C SER A 59 1.73 -22.53 -5.84
N ARG A 60 1.77 -21.43 -6.62
CA ARG A 60 0.84 -20.29 -6.54
C ARG A 60 0.73 -19.67 -5.14
N GLU A 61 1.58 -20.09 -4.19
CA GLU A 61 1.62 -19.56 -2.83
C GLU A 61 2.26 -18.18 -2.86
N ILE A 62 1.53 -17.16 -2.40
CA ILE A 62 2.08 -15.82 -2.22
C ILE A 62 2.63 -15.72 -0.81
N VAL A 63 3.88 -15.32 -0.69
CA VAL A 63 4.62 -15.12 0.56
C VAL A 63 5.28 -13.76 0.58
N GLY A 64 5.77 -13.31 1.73
CA GLY A 64 6.55 -12.09 1.85
C GLY A 64 6.28 -11.32 3.14
N TYR A 65 6.99 -10.22 3.28
CA TYR A 65 6.95 -9.34 4.44
C TYR A 65 5.53 -8.80 4.71
N ASP A 66 4.87 -8.30 3.68
CA ASP A 66 3.51 -7.77 3.76
C ASP A 66 2.48 -8.88 4.04
N VAL A 67 2.71 -10.07 3.50
CA VAL A 67 1.85 -11.25 3.74
C VAL A 67 1.92 -11.67 5.21
N ASP A 68 3.11 -11.68 5.79
CA ASP A 68 3.27 -12.01 7.22
C ASP A 68 2.60 -10.95 8.11
N MET A 69 2.61 -9.67 7.74
CA MET A 69 1.85 -8.61 8.45
C MET A 69 0.33 -8.82 8.34
N CYS A 70 -0.18 -9.15 7.15
CA CYS A 70 -1.59 -9.52 6.98
C CYS A 70 -1.96 -10.69 7.90
N ASN A 71 -1.12 -11.74 7.95
CA ASN A 71 -1.33 -12.90 8.80
C ASN A 71 -1.34 -12.53 10.29
N ALA A 72 -0.45 -11.63 10.73
CA ALA A 72 -0.42 -11.15 12.12
C ALA A 72 -1.70 -10.38 12.48
N VAL A 73 -2.20 -9.53 11.60
CA VAL A 73 -3.46 -8.80 11.81
C VAL A 73 -4.63 -9.78 11.85
N ALA A 74 -4.76 -10.71 10.89
CA ALA A 74 -5.83 -11.70 10.88
C ALA A 74 -5.83 -12.57 12.14
N LYS A 75 -4.66 -13.03 12.58
CA LYS A 75 -4.49 -13.79 13.82
C LYS A 75 -4.96 -13.02 15.04
N SER A 76 -4.65 -11.72 15.14
CA SER A 76 -5.04 -10.88 16.27
C SER A 76 -6.55 -10.66 16.36
N ILE A 77 -7.23 -10.66 15.21
CA ILE A 77 -8.70 -10.55 15.12
C ILE A 77 -9.37 -11.91 15.40
N GLY A 78 -8.63 -13.01 15.22
CA GLY A 78 -9.15 -14.39 15.34
C GLY A 78 -9.87 -14.87 14.08
N VAL A 79 -9.44 -14.39 12.89
CA VAL A 79 -10.04 -14.73 11.59
C VAL A 79 -9.00 -15.34 10.64
N LYS A 80 -9.48 -15.94 9.55
CA LYS A 80 -8.62 -16.52 8.50
C LYS A 80 -8.10 -15.41 7.56
N PRO A 81 -6.80 -15.34 7.24
CA PRO A 81 -6.30 -14.48 6.17
C PRO A 81 -6.66 -15.05 4.79
N VAL A 82 -7.10 -14.16 3.89
CA VAL A 82 -7.35 -14.47 2.47
C VAL A 82 -6.57 -13.48 1.63
N LEU A 83 -5.69 -13.96 0.77
CA LEU A 83 -4.88 -13.11 -0.09
C LEU A 83 -5.56 -12.91 -1.44
N LYS A 84 -5.68 -11.64 -1.88
CA LYS A 84 -6.16 -11.27 -3.21
C LYS A 84 -5.05 -10.55 -3.95
N GLN A 85 -4.57 -11.16 -5.04
CA GLN A 85 -3.55 -10.53 -5.88
C GLN A 85 -4.13 -9.35 -6.65
N LEU A 86 -3.43 -8.21 -6.65
CA LEU A 86 -3.82 -6.97 -7.30
C LEU A 86 -2.70 -6.43 -8.19
N ALA A 87 -3.08 -5.74 -9.27
CA ALA A 87 -2.17 -4.84 -9.96
C ALA A 87 -1.92 -3.58 -9.10
N VAL A 88 -0.77 -2.94 -9.27
CA VAL A 88 -0.39 -1.75 -8.47
C VAL A 88 -1.43 -0.63 -8.57
N ALA A 89 -1.94 -0.35 -9.78
CA ALA A 89 -2.97 0.67 -10.01
C ALA A 89 -4.35 0.30 -9.44
N ALA A 90 -4.62 -0.98 -9.18
CA ALA A 90 -5.90 -1.44 -8.65
C ALA A 90 -6.00 -1.35 -7.12
N ARG A 91 -4.89 -1.14 -6.40
CA ARG A 91 -4.85 -1.18 -4.92
C ARG A 91 -5.90 -0.30 -4.27
N LEU A 92 -5.86 1.01 -4.51
CA LEU A 92 -6.78 1.97 -3.90
C LEU A 92 -8.24 1.72 -4.32
N PRO A 93 -8.58 1.56 -5.61
CA PRO A 93 -9.95 1.25 -6.03
C PRO A 93 -10.52 -0.03 -5.40
N GLU A 94 -9.73 -1.09 -5.28
CA GLU A 94 -10.17 -2.35 -4.67
C GLU A 94 -10.48 -2.20 -3.17
N LEU A 95 -9.67 -1.42 -2.45
CA LEU A 95 -9.90 -1.10 -1.04
C LEU A 95 -11.14 -0.22 -0.85
N GLN A 96 -11.25 0.87 -1.62
CA GLN A 96 -12.36 1.82 -1.54
C GLN A 96 -13.72 1.16 -1.81
N GLN A 97 -13.75 0.20 -2.73
CA GLN A 97 -14.95 -0.56 -3.09
C GLN A 97 -15.23 -1.75 -2.14
N GLY A 98 -14.43 -1.92 -1.10
CA GLY A 98 -14.60 -3.01 -0.12
C GLY A 98 -14.35 -4.41 -0.68
N ARG A 99 -13.65 -4.52 -1.82
CA ARG A 99 -13.28 -5.82 -2.41
C ARG A 99 -12.06 -6.46 -1.74
N VAL A 100 -11.31 -5.68 -0.98
CA VAL A 100 -10.33 -6.09 0.01
C VAL A 100 -10.55 -5.31 1.30
N ASP A 101 -10.15 -5.87 2.43
CA ASP A 101 -10.29 -5.26 3.75
C ASP A 101 -9.04 -4.48 4.15
N LEU A 102 -7.87 -4.94 3.72
CA LEU A 102 -6.57 -4.37 4.04
C LEU A 102 -5.68 -4.41 2.79
N LEU A 103 -4.88 -3.37 2.54
CA LEU A 103 -3.81 -3.40 1.56
C LEU A 103 -2.48 -3.68 2.26
N ALA A 104 -1.88 -4.81 1.95
CA ALA A 104 -0.54 -5.20 2.34
C ALA A 104 0.28 -5.40 1.05
N ALA A 105 0.69 -4.29 0.42
CA ALA A 105 1.05 -4.27 -0.98
C ALA A 105 2.11 -3.21 -1.33
N SER A 106 3.17 -3.08 -0.54
CA SER A 106 4.26 -2.09 -0.71
C SER A 106 3.70 -0.69 -0.95
N LEU A 107 2.80 -0.25 -0.08
CA LEU A 107 2.00 0.95 -0.32
C LEU A 107 2.61 2.17 0.36
N THR A 108 3.19 3.08 -0.41
CA THR A 108 3.67 4.37 0.11
C THR A 108 2.53 5.17 0.72
N HIS A 109 2.71 5.58 1.95
CA HIS A 109 1.89 6.53 2.66
C HIS A 109 2.30 7.96 2.27
N ASN A 110 1.40 8.73 1.69
CA ASN A 110 1.58 10.12 1.35
C ASN A 110 0.26 10.92 1.46
N LYS A 111 0.34 12.24 1.48
CA LYS A 111 -0.83 13.14 1.65
C LYS A 111 -1.90 12.97 0.56
N GLU A 112 -1.50 12.70 -0.68
CA GLU A 112 -2.44 12.49 -1.79
C GLU A 112 -3.31 11.24 -1.55
N ARG A 113 -2.69 10.15 -1.10
CA ARG A 113 -3.40 8.90 -0.80
C ARG A 113 -4.19 8.97 0.51
N GLU A 114 -3.70 9.75 1.51
CA GLU A 114 -4.45 10.02 2.75
C GLU A 114 -5.81 10.69 2.50
N ALA A 115 -5.96 11.46 1.43
CA ALA A 115 -7.24 12.01 1.04
C ALA A 115 -8.27 10.92 0.67
N GLN A 116 -7.80 9.75 0.25
CA GLN A 116 -8.61 8.67 -0.33
C GLN A 116 -8.81 7.48 0.61
N ILE A 117 -7.80 7.13 1.39
CA ILE A 117 -7.78 5.97 2.31
C ILE A 117 -7.11 6.37 3.64
N ASP A 118 -7.25 5.55 4.65
CA ASP A 118 -6.47 5.65 5.87
C ASP A 118 -5.27 4.71 5.81
N PHE A 119 -4.25 4.98 6.62
CA PHE A 119 -3.02 4.19 6.71
C PHE A 119 -2.76 3.74 8.14
N SER A 120 -2.12 2.60 8.29
CA SER A 120 -1.51 2.18 9.54
C SER A 120 -0.30 3.06 9.89
N VAL A 121 0.30 2.80 11.05
CA VAL A 121 1.67 3.23 11.33
C VAL A 121 2.63 2.72 10.25
N SER A 122 3.74 3.45 10.01
CA SER A 122 4.75 3.06 9.02
C SER A 122 5.35 1.70 9.34
N THR A 123 5.40 0.82 8.35
CA THR A 123 5.89 -0.56 8.50
C THR A 123 7.28 -0.76 7.89
N PHE A 124 7.69 0.11 6.96
CA PHE A 124 8.97 0.04 6.27
C PHE A 124 9.38 1.42 5.75
N ILE A 125 10.69 1.65 5.62
CA ILE A 125 11.23 2.84 4.96
C ILE A 125 12.20 2.38 3.87
N THR A 126 12.02 2.89 2.65
CA THR A 126 12.88 2.63 1.51
C THR A 126 13.16 3.92 0.73
N GLY A 127 14.13 3.89 -0.19
CA GLY A 127 14.34 4.98 -1.16
C GLY A 127 13.89 4.54 -2.54
N GLN A 128 13.51 5.49 -3.40
CA GLN A 128 13.34 5.22 -4.83
C GLN A 128 14.63 5.47 -5.57
N LYS A 129 15.04 4.50 -6.40
CA LYS A 129 16.29 4.55 -7.19
C LYS A 129 16.03 4.24 -8.66
N ALA A 130 17.01 4.53 -9.48
CA ALA A 130 17.03 4.12 -10.88
C ALA A 130 18.04 2.98 -11.08
N MET A 131 17.60 1.89 -11.70
CA MET A 131 18.44 0.80 -12.17
C MET A 131 18.76 1.03 -13.65
N VAL A 132 20.05 0.98 -13.98
CA VAL A 132 20.59 1.19 -15.34
C VAL A 132 21.49 0.04 -15.74
N LYS A 133 21.72 -0.14 -17.05
CA LYS A 133 22.82 -0.99 -17.53
C LYS A 133 24.15 -0.29 -17.30
N LYS A 134 25.17 -1.01 -16.83
CA LYS A 134 26.51 -0.45 -16.57
C LYS A 134 27.19 0.07 -17.84
N ASP A 135 26.98 -0.60 -18.96
CA ASP A 135 27.50 -0.21 -20.27
C ASP A 135 26.85 1.07 -20.84
N SER A 136 25.74 1.54 -20.26
CA SER A 136 25.13 2.81 -20.65
C SER A 136 25.97 4.05 -20.30
N GLY A 137 26.94 3.92 -19.40
CA GLY A 137 27.74 5.04 -18.89
C GLY A 137 26.97 6.02 -17.99
N ILE A 138 25.71 5.72 -17.63
CA ILE A 138 24.88 6.56 -16.75
C ILE A 138 25.26 6.26 -15.31
N THR A 139 25.67 7.29 -14.57
CA THR A 139 26.12 7.19 -13.17
C THR A 139 25.40 8.12 -12.20
N SER A 140 24.52 8.99 -12.71
CA SER A 140 23.77 9.93 -11.89
C SER A 140 22.36 10.19 -12.43
N LEU A 141 21.44 10.66 -11.55
CA LEU A 141 20.07 11.03 -11.94
C LEU A 141 20.06 12.18 -12.98
N ALA A 142 21.01 13.10 -12.91
CA ALA A 142 21.09 14.24 -13.85
C ALA A 142 21.27 13.79 -15.31
N GLN A 143 21.91 12.63 -15.54
CA GLN A 143 22.13 12.08 -16.88
C GLN A 143 20.85 11.40 -17.46
N LEU A 144 19.81 11.31 -16.66
CA LEU A 144 18.49 10.79 -17.08
C LEU A 144 17.59 11.87 -17.70
N ASP A 145 18.01 13.14 -17.67
CA ASP A 145 17.24 14.25 -18.27
C ASP A 145 16.98 13.99 -19.76
N GLY A 146 15.73 14.17 -20.19
CA GLY A 146 15.27 13.92 -21.55
C GLY A 146 15.32 12.44 -21.99
N LYS A 147 15.58 11.50 -21.08
CA LYS A 147 15.69 10.07 -21.40
C LYS A 147 14.35 9.33 -21.19
N LYS A 148 14.25 8.19 -21.86
CA LYS A 148 13.11 7.27 -21.65
C LYS A 148 13.32 6.44 -20.40
N LEU A 149 12.42 6.59 -19.43
CA LEU A 149 12.43 5.90 -18.14
C LEU A 149 11.24 4.96 -18.02
N LEU A 150 11.48 3.83 -17.39
CA LEU A 150 10.48 2.77 -17.19
C LEU A 150 10.07 2.76 -15.72
N THR A 151 8.77 2.56 -15.47
CA THR A 151 8.26 2.45 -14.10
C THR A 151 6.97 1.62 -14.06
N VAL A 152 6.27 1.62 -12.91
CA VAL A 152 5.03 0.87 -12.70
C VAL A 152 3.86 1.84 -12.54
N LYS A 153 2.79 1.60 -13.29
CA LYS A 153 1.57 2.40 -13.30
C LYS A 153 0.87 2.41 -11.93
N GLY A 154 0.45 3.60 -11.47
CA GLY A 154 -0.23 3.78 -10.19
C GLY A 154 0.71 3.74 -8.98
N SER A 155 2.03 3.84 -9.24
CA SER A 155 3.05 4.03 -8.22
C SER A 155 3.32 5.51 -7.95
N THR A 156 4.08 5.81 -6.90
CA THR A 156 4.59 7.17 -6.60
C THR A 156 5.77 7.56 -7.50
N MET A 157 6.37 6.57 -8.18
CA MET A 157 7.52 6.80 -9.07
C MET A 157 7.20 7.75 -10.20
N GLU A 158 6.00 7.68 -10.80
CA GLU A 158 5.58 8.57 -11.90
C GLU A 158 5.69 10.04 -11.48
N ALA A 159 5.12 10.38 -10.32
CA ALA A 159 5.18 11.75 -9.78
C ALA A 159 6.60 12.15 -9.33
N ASN A 160 7.34 11.23 -8.71
CA ASN A 160 8.70 11.49 -8.24
C ASN A 160 9.68 11.64 -9.39
N ILE A 161 9.54 10.89 -10.49
CA ILE A 161 10.31 11.12 -11.72
C ILE A 161 10.02 12.51 -12.26
N ALA A 162 8.75 12.87 -12.43
CA ALA A 162 8.37 14.19 -12.97
C ALA A 162 8.90 15.35 -12.11
N LYS A 163 9.00 15.16 -10.79
CA LYS A 163 9.55 16.16 -9.85
C LYS A 163 11.08 16.27 -9.91
N THR A 164 11.77 15.15 -10.14
CA THR A 164 13.23 15.04 -9.92
C THR A 164 14.03 15.05 -11.21
N ILE A 165 13.48 14.50 -12.31
CA ILE A 165 14.18 14.33 -13.58
C ILE A 165 13.44 15.12 -14.66
N LYS A 166 14.12 16.14 -15.21
CA LYS A 166 13.51 17.02 -16.21
C LYS A 166 13.29 16.30 -17.53
N ASN A 167 12.19 16.64 -18.21
CA ASN A 167 11.88 16.18 -19.57
C ASN A 167 11.93 14.65 -19.77
N ALA A 168 11.79 13.85 -18.71
CA ALA A 168 11.78 12.39 -18.81
C ALA A 168 10.60 11.91 -19.65
N ASP A 169 10.85 11.00 -20.61
CA ASP A 169 9.81 10.23 -21.32
C ASP A 169 9.48 8.98 -20.48
N VAL A 170 8.37 9.02 -19.75
CA VAL A 170 8.02 7.97 -18.78
C VAL A 170 7.09 6.94 -19.41
N VAL A 171 7.49 5.67 -19.42
CA VAL A 171 6.69 4.52 -19.84
C VAL A 171 6.38 3.66 -18.62
N SER A 172 5.10 3.53 -18.30
CA SER A 172 4.60 2.78 -17.13
C SER A 172 4.04 1.42 -17.52
N PHE A 173 4.40 0.39 -16.77
CA PHE A 173 3.96 -1.00 -16.93
C PHE A 173 3.01 -1.42 -15.80
N ASP A 174 2.25 -2.48 -15.99
CA ASP A 174 1.28 -2.94 -14.99
C ASP A 174 1.94 -3.55 -13.74
N ASN A 175 3.17 -4.05 -13.86
CA ASN A 175 3.92 -4.66 -12.75
C ASN A 175 5.44 -4.57 -12.95
N SER A 176 6.17 -4.83 -11.86
CA SER A 176 7.63 -4.78 -11.81
C SER A 176 8.33 -5.75 -12.79
N PRO A 177 7.92 -7.02 -12.96
CA PRO A 177 8.51 -7.92 -13.94
C PRO A 177 8.45 -7.40 -15.39
N GLN A 178 7.34 -6.78 -15.80
CA GLN A 178 7.20 -6.20 -17.15
C GLN A 178 8.15 -5.01 -17.35
N ALA A 179 8.26 -4.12 -16.34
CA ALA A 179 9.17 -2.97 -16.40
C ALA A 179 10.64 -3.43 -16.47
N LEU A 180 11.02 -4.43 -15.68
CA LEU A 180 12.35 -5.04 -15.71
C LEU A 180 12.66 -5.66 -17.09
N LEU A 181 11.75 -6.45 -17.63
CA LEU A 181 11.90 -7.04 -18.96
C LEU A 181 12.06 -5.97 -20.04
N ALA A 182 11.32 -4.87 -19.95
CA ALA A 182 11.44 -3.75 -20.87
C ALA A 182 12.82 -3.07 -20.78
N LEU A 183 13.41 -2.94 -19.56
CA LEU A 183 14.78 -2.46 -19.39
C LEU A 183 15.79 -3.41 -20.04
N GLN A 184 15.64 -4.72 -19.83
CA GLN A 184 16.51 -5.74 -20.43
C GLN A 184 16.48 -5.69 -21.97
N GLN A 185 15.30 -5.43 -22.55
CA GLN A 185 15.08 -5.29 -24.00
C GLN A 185 15.50 -3.91 -24.55
N GLY A 186 16.04 -3.01 -23.71
CA GLY A 186 16.46 -1.68 -24.15
C GLY A 186 15.33 -0.72 -24.54
N LYS A 187 14.10 -0.94 -24.02
CA LYS A 187 12.95 -0.08 -24.28
C LYS A 187 13.01 1.25 -23.52
N GLY A 188 13.93 1.40 -22.59
CA GLY A 188 14.26 2.60 -21.84
C GLY A 188 15.66 2.48 -21.27
N VAL A 189 16.24 3.59 -20.81
CA VAL A 189 17.62 3.63 -20.30
C VAL A 189 17.72 3.31 -18.81
N ALA A 190 16.61 3.49 -18.07
CA ALA A 190 16.55 3.21 -16.64
C ALA A 190 15.16 2.67 -16.25
N TYR A 191 15.14 1.81 -15.23
CA TYR A 191 13.94 1.39 -14.52
C TYR A 191 13.96 1.99 -13.12
N VAL A 192 12.94 2.79 -12.80
CA VAL A 192 12.78 3.47 -11.51
C VAL A 192 11.78 2.70 -10.66
N ASN A 193 12.21 2.33 -9.44
CA ASN A 193 11.36 1.68 -8.44
C ASN A 193 11.97 1.86 -7.03
N ASP A 194 11.32 1.31 -6.02
CA ASP A 194 11.87 1.22 -4.68
C ASP A 194 13.16 0.39 -4.69
N GLU A 195 14.16 0.82 -3.97
CA GLU A 195 15.47 0.15 -3.89
C GLU A 195 15.33 -1.33 -3.53
N THR A 196 14.44 -1.65 -2.58
CA THR A 196 14.14 -3.02 -2.17
C THR A 196 13.63 -3.87 -3.32
N THR A 197 12.67 -3.37 -4.10
CA THR A 197 12.14 -4.04 -5.30
C THR A 197 13.21 -4.22 -6.37
N LEU A 198 14.06 -3.20 -6.59
CA LEU A 198 15.16 -3.29 -7.57
C LEU A 198 16.19 -4.33 -7.16
N ILE A 199 16.56 -4.40 -5.88
CA ILE A 199 17.49 -5.43 -5.36
C ILE A 199 16.86 -6.82 -5.50
N GLY A 200 15.57 -6.99 -5.16
CA GLY A 200 14.85 -8.25 -5.37
C GLY A 200 14.84 -8.70 -6.84
N ASN A 201 14.64 -7.75 -7.76
CA ASN A 201 14.72 -8.00 -9.19
C ASN A 201 16.14 -8.43 -9.62
N MET A 202 17.17 -7.75 -9.14
CA MET A 202 18.58 -8.14 -9.41
C MET A 202 18.88 -9.54 -8.89
N ALA A 203 18.38 -9.88 -7.69
CA ALA A 203 18.56 -11.22 -7.14
C ALA A 203 17.92 -12.32 -8.02
N LYS A 204 16.81 -12.03 -8.69
CA LYS A 204 16.15 -12.94 -9.64
C LYS A 204 16.88 -13.06 -10.97
N MET A 205 17.60 -12.02 -11.37
CA MET A 205 18.38 -12.04 -12.62
C MET A 205 19.61 -12.98 -12.56
N GLY A 206 20.02 -13.38 -11.35
CA GLY A 206 21.20 -14.24 -11.16
C GLY A 206 22.46 -13.61 -11.76
N PRO A 207 23.26 -14.37 -12.57
CA PRO A 207 24.51 -13.84 -13.15
C PRO A 207 24.36 -12.59 -14.02
N ALA A 208 23.18 -12.38 -14.63
CA ALA A 208 22.94 -11.20 -15.47
C ALA A 208 22.84 -9.89 -14.64
N ALA A 209 22.61 -9.98 -13.33
CA ALA A 209 22.58 -8.80 -12.44
C ALA A 209 23.90 -8.01 -12.46
N LYS A 210 25.04 -8.66 -12.74
CA LYS A 210 26.36 -8.02 -12.83
C LYS A 210 26.43 -6.88 -13.85
N ASP A 211 25.56 -6.92 -14.88
CA ASP A 211 25.53 -5.95 -15.97
C ASP A 211 24.67 -4.72 -15.64
N TYR A 212 24.04 -4.68 -14.46
CA TYR A 212 23.19 -3.60 -13.98
C TYR A 212 23.76 -2.94 -12.72
N ALA A 213 23.36 -1.70 -12.50
CA ALA A 213 23.71 -0.93 -11.30
C ALA A 213 22.50 -0.10 -10.85
N LEU A 214 22.40 0.13 -9.54
CA LEU A 214 21.52 1.15 -8.99
C LEU A 214 22.30 2.47 -8.91
N LEU A 215 21.69 3.55 -9.37
CA LEU A 215 22.27 4.87 -9.18
C LEU A 215 22.32 5.21 -7.69
N PRO A 216 23.38 5.87 -7.19
CA PRO A 216 23.57 6.09 -5.76
C PRO A 216 22.55 7.06 -5.16
N GLN A 217 22.00 7.99 -5.96
CA GLN A 217 21.05 8.99 -5.49
C GLN A 217 19.65 8.40 -5.37
N ASN A 218 18.91 8.81 -4.34
CA ASN A 218 17.48 8.56 -4.23
C ASN A 218 16.68 9.65 -4.95
N LEU A 219 15.58 9.27 -5.61
CA LEU A 219 14.56 10.20 -6.10
C LEU A 219 13.69 10.69 -4.95
N SER A 220 13.41 9.80 -3.99
CA SER A 220 12.58 10.07 -2.80
C SER A 220 12.92 9.11 -1.68
N THR A 221 12.39 9.40 -0.48
CA THR A 221 12.26 8.46 0.63
C THR A 221 10.80 8.06 0.75
N GLU A 222 10.52 6.77 0.84
CA GLU A 222 9.17 6.22 0.85
C GLU A 222 8.90 5.56 2.21
N HIS A 223 7.84 6.01 2.88
CA HIS A 223 7.29 5.38 4.07
C HIS A 223 6.18 4.43 3.65
N LEU A 224 6.37 3.14 3.80
CA LEU A 224 5.37 2.14 3.46
C LEU A 224 4.48 1.87 4.67
N ALA A 225 3.18 1.70 4.42
CA ALA A 225 2.20 1.38 5.45
C ALA A 225 1.08 0.49 4.88
N LEU A 226 0.32 -0.15 5.76
CA LEU A 226 -0.86 -0.90 5.36
C LEU A 226 -2.01 0.08 5.06
N GLY A 227 -2.72 -0.13 3.93
CA GLY A 227 -3.85 0.71 3.55
C GLY A 227 -5.16 0.19 4.14
N ILE A 228 -5.96 1.09 4.68
CA ILE A 228 -7.23 0.83 5.38
C ILE A 228 -8.30 1.71 4.74
N ARG A 229 -9.53 1.23 4.62
CA ARG A 229 -10.65 2.04 4.14
C ARG A 229 -10.80 3.32 4.99
N LYS A 230 -11.18 4.41 4.35
CA LYS A 230 -11.37 5.70 5.02
C LYS A 230 -12.48 5.62 6.06
N GLY A 231 -12.20 6.16 7.27
CA GLY A 231 -13.23 6.29 8.30
C GLY A 231 -13.50 5.03 9.12
N GLU A 232 -12.53 4.10 9.20
CA GLU A 232 -12.63 2.85 9.96
C GLU A 232 -11.71 2.86 11.22
N PRO A 233 -11.96 3.72 12.21
CA PRO A 233 -11.04 3.95 13.33
C PRO A 233 -10.83 2.72 14.21
N ALA A 234 -11.83 1.86 14.39
CA ALA A 234 -11.73 0.64 15.19
C ALA A 234 -10.80 -0.36 14.51
N PHE A 235 -10.93 -0.55 13.19
CA PHE A 235 -10.06 -1.44 12.43
C PHE A 235 -8.64 -0.88 12.33
N LYS A 236 -8.48 0.44 12.05
CA LYS A 236 -7.17 1.09 12.06
C LYS A 236 -6.45 0.90 13.38
N LYS A 237 -7.13 1.13 14.51
CA LYS A 237 -6.55 0.92 15.84
C LYS A 237 -6.11 -0.53 16.05
N GLN A 238 -6.92 -1.51 15.63
CA GLN A 238 -6.57 -2.93 15.71
C GLN A 238 -5.28 -3.24 14.93
N VAL A 239 -5.16 -2.70 13.72
CA VAL A 239 -3.97 -2.88 12.86
C VAL A 239 -2.75 -2.22 13.52
N ASP A 240 -2.86 -0.97 13.97
CA ASP A 240 -1.76 -0.23 14.60
C ASP A 240 -1.28 -0.90 15.89
N ASP A 241 -2.20 -1.38 16.74
CA ASP A 241 -1.87 -2.08 17.98
C ASP A 241 -1.04 -3.36 17.71
N VAL A 242 -1.39 -4.11 16.66
CA VAL A 242 -0.64 -5.30 16.23
C VAL A 242 0.77 -4.92 15.79
N LEU A 243 0.90 -3.95 14.90
CA LEU A 243 2.18 -3.55 14.32
C LEU A 243 3.13 -2.98 15.39
N LEU A 244 2.63 -2.10 16.25
CA LEU A 244 3.39 -1.55 17.39
C LEU A 244 3.74 -2.64 18.41
N GLY A 245 2.86 -3.62 18.61
CA GLY A 245 3.10 -4.80 19.44
C GLY A 245 4.25 -5.66 18.89
N MET A 246 4.30 -5.87 17.57
CA MET A 246 5.41 -6.58 16.90
C MET A 246 6.75 -5.84 17.09
N GLU A 247 6.75 -4.51 17.02
CA GLU A 247 7.95 -3.71 17.27
C GLU A 247 8.42 -3.87 18.72
N LYS A 248 7.50 -3.74 19.68
CA LYS A 248 7.80 -3.83 21.12
C LYS A 248 8.29 -5.23 21.53
N SER A 249 7.77 -6.28 20.92
CA SER A 249 8.14 -7.69 21.24
C SER A 249 9.42 -8.15 20.53
N GLY A 250 9.96 -7.37 19.58
CA GLY A 250 11.07 -7.76 18.72
C GLY A 250 10.65 -8.68 17.54
N GLU A 251 9.37 -8.95 17.36
CA GLU A 251 8.87 -9.73 16.22
C GLU A 251 9.10 -9.00 14.90
N ALA A 252 8.98 -7.67 14.87
CA ALA A 252 9.28 -6.86 13.71
C ALA A 252 10.74 -6.99 13.23
N GLN A 253 11.71 -7.12 14.16
CA GLN A 253 13.09 -7.39 13.80
C GLN A 253 13.25 -8.78 13.19
N LYS A 254 12.63 -9.81 13.79
CA LYS A 254 12.67 -11.18 13.26
C LYS A 254 12.05 -11.25 11.87
N LEU A 255 10.96 -10.52 11.65
CA LEU A 255 10.30 -10.44 10.34
C LEU A 255 11.19 -9.76 9.30
N PHE A 256 11.87 -8.67 9.67
CA PHE A 256 12.86 -8.04 8.81
C PHE A 256 14.01 -9.01 8.47
N ASP A 257 14.59 -9.68 9.46
CA ASP A 257 15.70 -10.62 9.26
C ASP A 257 15.30 -11.79 8.36
N LYS A 258 14.06 -12.25 8.47
CA LYS A 258 13.51 -13.33 7.62
C LYS A 258 13.48 -12.94 6.13
N TRP A 259 13.15 -11.69 5.80
CA TRP A 259 12.90 -11.30 4.41
C TRP A 259 14.00 -10.42 3.82
N PHE A 260 14.67 -9.62 4.63
CA PHE A 260 15.67 -8.65 4.20
C PHE A 260 17.05 -8.88 4.79
N GLY A 261 17.19 -9.66 5.85
CA GLY A 261 18.41 -9.81 6.63
C GLY A 261 19.60 -10.35 5.84
N PRO A 262 20.79 -10.35 6.45
CA PRO A 262 22.06 -10.60 5.76
C PRO A 262 22.17 -12.01 5.16
N THR A 263 21.38 -12.97 5.61
CA THR A 263 21.36 -14.36 5.09
C THR A 263 20.35 -14.56 3.95
N THR A 264 19.60 -13.53 3.60
CA THR A 264 18.62 -13.56 2.50
C THR A 264 19.26 -13.08 1.19
N LYS A 265 18.54 -13.23 0.08
CA LYS A 265 18.94 -12.65 -1.20
C LYS A 265 19.03 -11.12 -1.19
N MET A 266 18.34 -10.46 -0.25
CA MET A 266 18.36 -9.00 -0.08
C MET A 266 19.66 -8.54 0.60
N ALA A 267 20.18 -9.34 1.52
CA ALA A 267 21.46 -9.15 2.21
C ALA A 267 21.61 -7.76 2.89
N PHE A 268 20.53 -7.18 3.42
CA PHE A 268 20.63 -5.95 4.21
C PHE A 268 21.36 -6.23 5.53
N PRO A 269 22.38 -5.44 5.90
CA PRO A 269 23.16 -5.71 7.12
C PRO A 269 22.37 -5.49 8.40
N SER A 270 21.42 -4.57 8.39
CA SER A 270 20.57 -4.25 9.55
C SER A 270 19.30 -3.51 9.12
N ARG A 271 18.30 -3.51 9.99
CA ARG A 271 17.11 -2.67 9.88
C ARG A 271 17.44 -1.26 10.40
N THR A 272 17.25 -0.23 9.56
CA THR A 272 17.57 1.17 9.86
C THR A 272 16.35 2.00 10.31
N PHE A 273 15.18 1.39 10.40
CA PHE A 273 13.91 2.02 10.78
C PHE A 273 13.21 1.21 11.89
N LYS A 274 12.16 1.80 12.46
CA LYS A 274 11.23 1.12 13.38
C LYS A 274 9.81 1.25 12.86
N ILE A 275 8.96 0.31 13.20
CA ILE A 275 7.51 0.49 13.04
C ILE A 275 7.09 1.55 14.05
N SER A 276 6.59 2.67 13.57
CA SER A 276 6.34 3.84 14.42
C SER A 276 5.19 4.70 13.91
N THR A 277 4.77 5.62 14.78
CA THR A 277 3.75 6.65 14.49
C THR A 277 4.37 7.91 13.87
N ASP A 278 5.59 7.83 13.32
CA ASP A 278 6.30 8.97 12.79
C ASP A 278 5.45 9.70 11.73
N LYS A 279 5.44 11.02 11.82
CA LYS A 279 4.72 11.85 10.86
C LYS A 279 5.39 11.74 9.50
N ILE A 280 4.57 11.58 8.49
CA ILE A 280 4.99 11.62 7.10
C ILE A 280 4.93 13.07 6.66
N ASP A 281 6.04 13.61 6.19
CA ASP A 281 6.17 14.99 5.70
C ASP A 281 5.49 15.21 4.34
#